data_7a0c597c6b52acf22f00a8795442d3fa
#
_entry.id   7a0c597c6b52acf22f00a8795442d3fa
#
_cell.length_a   1.000
_cell.length_b   1.000
_cell.length_c   1.000
_cell.angle_alpha   90.00
_cell.angle_beta   90.00
_cell.angle_gamma   90.00
#
_symmetry.space_group_name_H-M   'P 1'
#
loop_
_entity.id
_entity.type
_entity.pdbx_description
1 polymer ?
#
loop_
_entity_poly.entity_id
_entity_poly.type
_entity_poly.pdbx_seq_one_letter_code
_entity_poly.pdbx_strand_id
1 'polypeptide(L)'
;MQKLRGYLALGIFIMGIVSFLCLLLPLIEITDDALMLMVFAVPPLICGLIIAVALHMLLYTLLLVLYGCRIQLVALYFLQYIRRKTVGWRVQYLPAAERNVGILLAAVPWEKETGRQQERTRTALFYVQTALAILFYALAVNLYGTASAIACLVLAWGYTFLGIIMPPSEIRKVFQPEKRRKMWQMQCLLAENLTDHLFTEMPEEYFAPPDKIQNQNDAALMINCSARLMMQNRCGEALDILTMLAQEHREQTKRLWWQLIPRGVLCELALDKPGYFLKEYDTLYMQKELRKHEKQPLVWSTAYAVHLLRDGNEQKAEQGRKHVLRR
;
A
#
# COMPACT_ATOMS: atom_id res chain seq x y z
N MET A 1 2.11 26.36 -12.35
CA MET A 1 3.05 25.55 -11.53
C MET A 1 3.15 24.09 -11.96
N GLN A 2 2.05 23.37 -12.23
CA GLN A 2 2.09 21.96 -12.64
C GLN A 2 2.81 21.71 -13.98
N LYS A 3 2.58 22.58 -14.99
CA LYS A 3 3.29 22.53 -16.30
C LYS A 3 4.79 22.77 -16.14
N LEU A 4 5.20 23.76 -15.31
CA LEU A 4 6.62 24.05 -15.06
C LEU A 4 7.37 22.86 -14.43
N ARG A 5 6.70 22.11 -13.56
CA ARG A 5 7.26 20.88 -12.97
C ARG A 5 7.39 19.77 -13.98
N GLY A 6 6.42 19.62 -14.88
CA GLY A 6 6.54 18.69 -16.00
C GLY A 6 7.75 18.97 -16.85
N TYR A 7 8.02 20.24 -17.17
CA TYR A 7 9.21 20.65 -17.93
C TYR A 7 10.50 20.44 -17.13
N LEU A 8 10.51 20.73 -15.82
CA LEU A 8 11.66 20.47 -14.96
C LEU A 8 11.96 18.97 -14.84
N ALA A 9 10.94 18.14 -14.63
CA ALA A 9 11.08 16.68 -14.60
C ALA A 9 11.61 16.14 -15.94
N LEU A 10 11.09 16.63 -17.07
CA LEU A 10 11.56 16.28 -18.41
C LEU A 10 13.01 16.73 -18.62
N GLY A 11 13.35 17.96 -18.21
CA GLY A 11 14.71 18.48 -18.32
C GLY A 11 15.72 17.62 -17.54
N ILE A 12 15.37 17.19 -16.34
CA ILE A 12 16.23 16.31 -15.54
C ILE A 12 16.31 14.90 -16.13
N PHE A 13 15.23 14.40 -16.67
CA PHE A 13 15.22 13.12 -17.39
C PHE A 13 16.20 13.16 -18.58
N ILE A 14 16.13 14.24 -19.38
CA ILE A 14 17.05 14.45 -20.51
C ILE A 14 18.51 14.59 -20.02
N MET A 15 18.75 15.39 -18.97
CA MET A 15 20.07 15.53 -18.37
C MET A 15 20.62 14.20 -17.83
N GLY A 16 19.75 13.37 -17.22
CA GLY A 16 20.10 12.02 -16.78
C GLY A 16 20.55 11.13 -17.94
N ILE A 17 19.81 11.15 -19.05
CA ILE A 17 20.18 10.40 -20.26
C ILE A 17 21.50 10.90 -20.83
N VAL A 18 21.68 12.22 -20.97
CA VAL A 18 22.93 12.81 -21.49
C VAL A 18 24.10 12.44 -20.58
N SER A 19 23.96 12.57 -19.28
CA SER A 19 25.01 12.18 -18.32
C SER A 19 25.34 10.69 -18.39
N PHE A 20 24.32 9.84 -18.56
CA PHE A 20 24.51 8.40 -18.77
C PHE A 20 25.28 8.10 -20.04
N LEU A 21 24.90 8.74 -21.16
CA LEU A 21 25.62 8.60 -22.42
C LEU A 21 27.07 9.08 -22.31
N CYS A 22 27.31 10.21 -21.62
CA CYS A 22 28.69 10.70 -21.38
C CYS A 22 29.53 9.72 -20.56
N LEU A 23 28.93 8.99 -19.61
CA LEU A 23 29.66 7.96 -18.85
C LEU A 23 29.87 6.67 -19.64
N LEU A 24 29.05 6.41 -20.67
CA LEU A 24 29.24 5.27 -21.57
C LEU A 24 30.33 5.52 -22.61
N LEU A 25 30.60 6.78 -23.00
CA LEU A 25 31.60 7.11 -24.03
C LEU A 25 32.97 6.46 -23.77
N PRO A 26 33.60 6.58 -22.58
CA PRO A 26 34.88 5.94 -22.36
C PRO A 26 34.83 4.42 -22.34
N LEU A 27 33.66 3.82 -22.05
CA LEU A 27 33.45 2.38 -22.13
C LEU A 27 33.32 1.92 -23.59
N ILE A 28 32.77 2.76 -24.48
CA ILE A 28 32.67 2.51 -25.91
C ILE A 28 34.08 2.56 -26.55
N GLU A 29 34.90 3.47 -26.13
CA GLU A 29 36.30 3.58 -26.63
C GLU A 29 37.18 2.37 -26.25
N ILE A 30 36.84 1.69 -25.12
CA ILE A 30 37.56 0.51 -24.64
C ILE A 30 37.04 -0.79 -25.30
N THR A 31 35.81 -0.79 -25.79
CA THR A 31 35.14 -1.97 -26.32
C THR A 31 34.59 -1.72 -27.70
N ASP A 32 35.19 -2.28 -28.73
CA ASP A 32 34.70 -2.24 -30.12
C ASP A 32 33.42 -3.09 -30.33
N ASP A 33 32.96 -3.81 -29.32
CA ASP A 33 31.85 -4.73 -29.42
C ASP A 33 30.66 -4.25 -28.58
N ALA A 34 29.50 -4.04 -29.22
CA ALA A 34 28.24 -3.66 -28.58
C ALA A 34 27.79 -4.66 -27.50
N LEU A 35 28.12 -5.92 -27.62
CA LEU A 35 27.82 -6.96 -26.65
C LEU A 35 28.61 -6.73 -25.35
N MET A 36 29.89 -6.43 -25.45
CA MET A 36 30.74 -6.11 -24.31
C MET A 36 30.28 -4.82 -23.60
N LEU A 37 29.85 -3.81 -24.34
CA LEU A 37 29.26 -2.60 -23.75
C LEU A 37 28.02 -2.92 -22.92
N MET A 38 27.13 -3.80 -23.40
CA MET A 38 25.96 -4.24 -22.64
C MET A 38 26.35 -5.00 -21.37
N VAL A 39 27.36 -5.87 -21.43
CA VAL A 39 27.86 -6.63 -20.27
C VAL A 39 28.42 -5.69 -19.19
N PHE A 40 29.08 -4.59 -19.57
CA PHE A 40 29.64 -3.63 -18.61
C PHE A 40 28.62 -2.61 -18.10
N ALA A 41 27.63 -2.21 -18.88
CA ALA A 41 26.67 -1.17 -18.51
C ALA A 41 25.41 -1.69 -17.79
N VAL A 42 24.85 -2.82 -18.23
CA VAL A 42 23.56 -3.32 -17.72
C VAL A 42 23.63 -3.80 -16.26
N PRO A 43 24.63 -4.61 -15.84
CA PRO A 43 24.70 -5.04 -14.44
C PRO A 43 24.84 -3.87 -13.44
N PRO A 44 25.73 -2.86 -13.63
CA PRO A 44 25.81 -1.71 -12.74
C PRO A 44 24.53 -0.89 -12.70
N LEU A 45 23.81 -0.76 -13.81
CA LEU A 45 22.51 -0.09 -13.87
C LEU A 45 21.47 -0.81 -13.01
N ILE A 46 21.36 -2.13 -13.16
CA ILE A 46 20.44 -2.95 -12.38
C ILE A 46 20.83 -2.90 -10.89
N CYS A 47 22.11 -3.07 -10.57
CA CYS A 47 22.61 -2.97 -9.20
C CYS A 47 22.32 -1.59 -8.59
N GLY A 48 22.55 -0.52 -9.35
CA GLY A 48 22.24 0.84 -8.92
C GLY A 48 20.75 1.03 -8.59
N LEU A 49 19.85 0.51 -9.42
CA LEU A 49 18.41 0.55 -9.16
C LEU A 49 18.02 -0.22 -7.90
N ILE A 50 18.56 -1.45 -7.73
CA ILE A 50 18.30 -2.27 -6.54
C ILE A 50 18.78 -1.56 -5.28
N ILE A 51 20.01 -1.03 -5.31
CA ILE A 51 20.60 -0.28 -4.20
C ILE A 51 19.79 0.98 -3.91
N ALA A 52 19.33 1.72 -4.94
CA ALA A 52 18.48 2.90 -4.76
C ALA A 52 17.21 2.59 -3.99
N VAL A 53 16.51 1.53 -4.40
CA VAL A 53 15.26 1.08 -3.73
C VAL A 53 15.55 0.62 -2.30
N ALA A 54 16.56 -0.20 -2.10
CA ALA A 54 16.93 -0.71 -0.79
C ALA A 54 17.34 0.41 0.17
N LEU A 55 18.17 1.34 -0.28
CA LEU A 55 18.61 2.49 0.50
C LEU A 55 17.46 3.46 0.80
N HIS A 56 16.57 3.71 -0.16
CA HIS A 56 15.35 4.49 0.07
C HIS A 56 14.48 3.86 1.17
N MET A 57 14.21 2.57 1.08
CA MET A 57 13.41 1.84 2.08
C MET A 57 14.08 1.86 3.46
N LEU A 58 15.40 1.66 3.51
CA LEU A 58 16.17 1.69 4.75
C LEU A 58 16.11 3.08 5.41
N LEU A 59 16.38 4.14 4.65
CA LEU A 59 16.36 5.53 5.14
C LEU A 59 14.96 5.93 5.60
N TYR A 60 13.93 5.60 4.81
CA TYR A 60 12.56 5.90 5.18
C TYR A 60 12.14 5.16 6.46
N THR A 61 12.51 3.89 6.57
CA THR A 61 12.28 3.07 7.76
C THR A 61 12.98 3.67 8.99
N LEU A 62 14.26 4.03 8.85
CA LEU A 62 15.05 4.63 9.92
C LEU A 62 14.43 5.95 10.40
N LEU A 63 14.08 6.83 9.47
CA LEU A 63 13.45 8.10 9.80
C LEU A 63 12.09 7.93 10.46
N LEU A 64 11.25 6.97 10.02
CA LEU A 64 10.00 6.66 10.66
C LEU A 64 10.22 6.24 12.13
N VAL A 65 11.19 5.37 12.40
CA VAL A 65 11.53 4.96 13.77
C VAL A 65 12.04 6.12 14.60
N LEU A 66 12.94 6.94 14.06
CA LEU A 66 13.48 8.13 14.74
C LEU A 66 12.37 9.13 15.12
N TYR A 67 11.35 9.27 14.29
CA TYR A 67 10.19 10.11 14.60
C TYR A 67 9.10 9.40 15.43
N GLY A 68 9.40 8.22 15.97
CA GLY A 68 8.53 7.50 16.90
C GLY A 68 7.38 6.73 16.26
N CYS A 69 7.48 6.43 14.96
CA CYS A 69 6.54 5.53 14.30
C CYS A 69 6.87 4.06 14.61
N ARG A 70 5.84 3.24 14.82
CA ARG A 70 6.00 1.78 14.97
C ARG A 70 5.82 1.11 13.61
N ILE A 71 6.83 0.41 13.15
CA ILE A 71 6.75 -0.35 11.91
C ILE A 71 5.94 -1.61 12.16
N GLN A 72 4.89 -1.81 11.39
CA GLN A 72 4.01 -2.97 11.49
C GLN A 72 4.22 -3.95 10.34
N LEU A 73 4.57 -3.43 9.15
CA LEU A 73 4.74 -4.23 7.97
C LEU A 73 5.82 -3.63 7.07
N VAL A 74 6.70 -4.48 6.59
CA VAL A 74 7.64 -4.16 5.51
C VAL A 74 7.47 -5.23 4.43
N ALA A 75 7.04 -4.84 3.24
CA ALA A 75 6.93 -5.75 2.11
C ALA A 75 7.91 -5.35 1.01
N LEU A 76 8.73 -6.31 0.60
CA LEU A 76 9.67 -6.18 -0.51
C LEU A 76 9.28 -7.23 -1.56
N TYR A 77 8.58 -6.80 -2.59
CA TYR A 77 8.14 -7.57 -3.75
C TYR A 77 7.46 -8.91 -3.38
N PHE A 78 8.21 -9.95 -3.04
CA PHE A 78 7.70 -11.29 -2.70
C PHE A 78 7.80 -11.64 -1.21
N LEU A 79 8.53 -10.84 -0.43
CA LEU A 79 8.73 -11.04 1.00
C LEU A 79 7.99 -9.96 1.80
N GLN A 80 7.26 -10.42 2.79
CA GLN A 80 6.57 -9.56 3.73
C GLN A 80 7.04 -9.86 5.15
N TYR A 81 7.55 -8.82 5.83
CA TYR A 81 7.79 -8.82 7.27
C TYR A 81 6.59 -8.20 7.96
N ILE A 82 5.88 -8.98 8.74
CA ILE A 82 4.71 -8.52 9.48
C ILE A 82 4.95 -8.72 10.97
N ARG A 83 4.57 -7.72 11.76
CA ARG A 83 4.58 -7.83 13.21
C ARG A 83 3.19 -8.27 13.68
N ARG A 84 3.12 -9.44 14.32
CA ARG A 84 1.90 -9.97 14.94
C ARG A 84 1.94 -9.80 16.45
N LYS A 85 0.77 -9.53 17.06
CA LYS A 85 0.63 -9.30 18.51
C LYS A 85 1.16 -10.48 19.34
N THR A 86 0.83 -11.69 18.92
CA THR A 86 1.10 -12.92 19.70
C THR A 86 2.46 -13.56 19.43
N VAL A 87 3.05 -13.33 18.26
CA VAL A 87 4.21 -14.10 17.78
C VAL A 87 5.41 -13.22 17.45
N GLY A 88 5.26 -11.89 17.51
CA GLY A 88 6.29 -10.93 17.09
C GLY A 88 6.44 -10.84 15.57
N TRP A 89 7.68 -10.63 15.08
CA TRP A 89 7.98 -10.51 13.67
C TRP A 89 7.95 -11.86 12.96
N ARG A 90 7.23 -11.93 11.83
CA ARG A 90 7.22 -13.09 10.92
C ARG A 90 7.49 -12.69 9.50
N VAL A 91 8.15 -13.59 8.78
CA VAL A 91 8.36 -13.50 7.34
C VAL A 91 7.28 -14.34 6.66
N GLN A 92 6.63 -13.75 5.67
CA GLN A 92 5.65 -14.44 4.82
C GLN A 92 5.97 -14.20 3.36
N TYR A 93 5.71 -15.21 2.53
CA TYR A 93 5.76 -15.06 1.08
C TYR A 93 4.43 -14.51 0.58
N LEU A 94 4.49 -13.40 -0.17
CA LEU A 94 3.32 -12.85 -0.83
C LEU A 94 2.97 -13.65 -2.09
N PRO A 95 1.69 -14.07 -2.25
CA PRO A 95 1.23 -14.67 -3.51
C PRO A 95 1.42 -13.70 -4.68
N ALA A 96 1.58 -14.23 -5.89
CA ALA A 96 1.87 -13.44 -7.09
C ALA A 96 0.89 -12.29 -7.33
N ALA A 97 -0.39 -12.47 -6.97
CA ALA A 97 -1.44 -11.46 -7.11
C ALA A 97 -1.32 -10.27 -6.12
N GLU A 98 -0.55 -10.42 -5.04
CA GLU A 98 -0.39 -9.43 -3.98
C GLU A 98 1.01 -8.81 -3.97
N ARG A 99 1.85 -9.16 -4.96
CA ARG A 99 3.22 -8.64 -5.07
C ARG A 99 3.20 -7.18 -5.53
N ASN A 100 3.61 -6.30 -4.66
CA ASN A 100 3.78 -4.88 -4.95
C ASN A 100 5.25 -4.47 -4.78
N VAL A 101 5.66 -3.47 -5.56
CA VAL A 101 7.05 -2.96 -5.55
C VAL A 101 7.30 -2.16 -4.28
N GLY A 102 7.50 -2.84 -3.17
CA GLY A 102 7.85 -2.22 -1.88
C GLY A 102 6.69 -1.49 -1.21
N ILE A 103 6.14 -2.06 -0.17
CA ILE A 103 5.16 -1.41 0.71
C ILE A 103 5.78 -1.35 2.10
N LEU A 104 5.81 -0.14 2.64
CA LEU A 104 6.12 0.08 4.03
C LEU A 104 4.87 0.63 4.72
N LEU A 105 4.35 -0.11 5.69
CA LEU A 105 3.29 0.34 6.56
C LEU A 105 3.88 0.57 7.96
N ALA A 106 3.88 1.82 8.37
CA ALA A 106 4.24 2.20 9.72
C ALA A 106 3.00 2.70 10.44
N ALA A 107 2.65 2.03 11.51
CA ALA A 107 1.67 2.56 12.44
C ALA A 107 2.31 3.65 13.28
N VAL A 108 1.68 4.78 13.34
CA VAL A 108 2.05 5.83 14.26
C VAL A 108 1.30 5.56 15.57
N PRO A 109 1.94 5.63 16.74
CA PRO A 109 1.22 5.57 17.99
C PRO A 109 0.15 6.66 18.00
N TRP A 110 -1.09 6.25 18.19
CA TRP A 110 -2.28 7.12 18.17
C TRP A 110 -2.26 8.22 19.23
N GLU A 111 -1.43 8.09 20.26
CA GLU A 111 -1.20 9.05 21.34
C GLU A 111 -0.48 10.34 20.90
N LYS A 112 0.02 10.40 19.67
CA LYS A 112 0.79 11.54 19.17
C LYS A 112 0.12 12.12 17.93
N GLU A 113 0.14 13.44 17.77
CA GLU A 113 -0.32 14.15 16.56
C GLU A 113 0.37 13.66 15.27
N THR A 114 -0.17 12.67 14.72
CA THR A 114 0.45 11.70 13.82
C THR A 114 0.72 12.24 12.43
N GLY A 115 -0.07 13.20 11.95
CA GLY A 115 0.19 13.86 10.67
C GLY A 115 1.51 14.64 10.64
N ARG A 116 1.92 15.26 11.74
CA ARG A 116 3.19 15.99 11.85
C ARG A 116 4.41 15.07 11.77
N GLN A 117 4.34 13.87 12.31
CA GLN A 117 5.49 12.96 12.29
C GLN A 117 5.77 12.42 10.89
N GLN A 118 4.73 12.03 10.15
CA GLN A 118 4.90 11.61 8.76
C GLN A 118 5.38 12.77 7.86
N GLU A 119 4.87 13.99 8.08
CA GLU A 119 5.34 15.18 7.36
C GLU A 119 6.81 15.46 7.66
N ARG A 120 7.22 15.40 8.94
CA ARG A 120 8.62 15.55 9.35
C ARG A 120 9.50 14.47 8.75
N THR A 121 9.07 13.21 8.80
CA THR A 121 9.78 12.08 8.19
C THR A 121 10.00 12.30 6.70
N ARG A 122 8.97 12.67 5.95
CA ARG A 122 9.08 12.91 4.51
C ARG A 122 9.92 14.13 4.17
N THR A 123 9.82 15.19 4.98
CA THR A 123 10.64 16.39 4.82
C THR A 123 12.11 16.07 5.09
N ALA A 124 12.41 15.33 6.16
CA ALA A 124 13.76 14.88 6.47
C ALA A 124 14.31 13.96 5.37
N LEU A 125 13.48 13.02 4.88
CA LEU A 125 13.83 12.13 3.77
C LEU A 125 14.22 12.91 2.51
N PHE A 126 13.47 13.97 2.17
CA PHE A 126 13.78 14.84 1.05
C PHE A 126 15.19 15.47 1.18
N TYR A 127 15.53 16.03 2.34
CA TYR A 127 16.84 16.62 2.54
C TYR A 127 17.96 15.58 2.51
N VAL A 128 17.76 14.43 3.12
CA VAL A 128 18.73 13.33 3.09
C VAL A 128 18.94 12.82 1.67
N GLN A 129 17.86 12.63 0.91
CA GLN A 129 17.95 12.22 -0.50
C GLN A 129 18.64 13.25 -1.38
N THR A 130 18.41 14.54 -1.15
CA THR A 130 19.11 15.61 -1.86
C THR A 130 20.62 15.57 -1.56
N ALA A 131 21.00 15.41 -0.30
CA ALA A 131 22.41 15.30 0.08
C ALA A 131 23.05 14.04 -0.54
N LEU A 132 22.35 12.91 -0.54
CA LEU A 132 22.83 11.68 -1.19
C LEU A 132 22.93 11.82 -2.71
N ALA A 133 22.00 12.52 -3.36
CA ALA A 133 22.10 12.81 -4.78
C ALA A 133 23.41 13.57 -5.11
N ILE A 134 23.71 14.62 -4.34
CA ILE A 134 24.94 15.40 -4.51
C ILE A 134 26.18 14.51 -4.29
N LEU A 135 26.17 13.69 -3.23
CA LEU A 135 27.26 12.76 -2.93
C LEU A 135 27.50 11.77 -4.07
N PHE A 136 26.44 11.14 -4.57
CA PHE A 136 26.56 10.17 -5.65
C PHE A 136 26.95 10.79 -6.98
N TYR A 137 26.56 12.04 -7.26
CA TYR A 137 27.09 12.77 -8.42
C TYR A 137 28.60 13.00 -8.27
N ALA A 138 29.08 13.43 -7.11
CA ALA A 138 30.49 13.61 -6.85
C ALA A 138 31.26 12.29 -6.99
N LEU A 139 30.72 11.19 -6.47
CA LEU A 139 31.32 9.85 -6.63
C LEU A 139 31.33 9.40 -8.10
N ALA A 140 30.26 9.63 -8.85
CA ALA A 140 30.21 9.28 -10.27
C ALA A 140 31.31 10.03 -11.08
N VAL A 141 31.55 11.30 -10.77
CA VAL A 141 32.62 12.09 -11.39
C VAL A 141 33.99 11.53 -11.01
N ASN A 142 34.22 11.22 -9.72
CA ASN A 142 35.51 10.68 -9.27
C ASN A 142 35.81 9.27 -9.81
N LEU A 143 34.77 8.50 -10.07
CA LEU A 143 34.84 7.12 -10.61
C LEU A 143 34.68 7.09 -12.14
N TYR A 144 34.84 8.25 -12.79
CA TYR A 144 34.69 8.35 -14.24
C TYR A 144 35.53 7.30 -14.97
N GLY A 145 34.95 6.69 -16.01
CA GLY A 145 35.60 5.58 -16.74
C GLY A 145 35.44 4.19 -16.09
N THR A 146 34.76 4.09 -14.97
CA THR A 146 34.48 2.78 -14.32
C THR A 146 33.01 2.39 -14.37
N ALA A 147 32.70 1.09 -14.33
CA ALA A 147 31.33 0.60 -14.24
C ALA A 147 30.59 1.09 -12.97
N SER A 148 31.32 1.36 -11.88
CA SER A 148 30.75 1.88 -10.64
C SER A 148 30.22 3.30 -10.79
N ALA A 149 30.77 4.10 -11.70
CA ALA A 149 30.29 5.45 -12.00
C ALA A 149 28.83 5.42 -12.51
N ILE A 150 28.47 4.41 -13.31
CA ILE A 150 27.11 4.22 -13.83
C ILE A 150 26.12 3.98 -12.67
N ALA A 151 26.48 3.10 -11.72
CA ALA A 151 25.64 2.82 -10.56
C ALA A 151 25.46 4.08 -9.68
N CYS A 152 26.53 4.84 -9.44
CA CYS A 152 26.47 6.10 -8.70
C CYS A 152 25.59 7.14 -9.41
N LEU A 153 25.68 7.25 -10.73
CA LEU A 153 24.83 8.16 -11.49
C LEU A 153 23.35 7.78 -11.43
N VAL A 154 23.02 6.49 -11.53
CA VAL A 154 21.65 6.00 -11.39
C VAL A 154 21.08 6.36 -10.02
N LEU A 155 21.87 6.19 -8.96
CA LEU A 155 21.48 6.58 -7.60
C LEU A 155 21.25 8.09 -7.49
N ALA A 156 22.19 8.89 -7.97
CA ALA A 156 22.11 10.36 -7.94
C ALA A 156 20.87 10.85 -8.68
N TRP A 157 20.66 10.34 -9.88
CA TRP A 157 19.53 10.71 -10.72
C TRP A 157 18.20 10.26 -10.14
N GLY A 158 18.10 9.04 -9.62
CA GLY A 158 16.92 8.53 -8.96
C GLY A 158 16.48 9.40 -7.78
N TYR A 159 17.41 9.80 -6.92
CA TYR A 159 17.10 10.67 -5.78
C TYR A 159 16.77 12.10 -6.20
N THR A 160 17.42 12.65 -7.22
CA THR A 160 17.06 13.97 -7.77
C THR A 160 15.64 13.97 -8.34
N PHE A 161 15.29 12.92 -9.09
CA PHE A 161 13.96 12.76 -9.66
C PHE A 161 12.88 12.66 -8.57
N LEU A 162 13.10 11.83 -7.54
CA LEU A 162 12.19 11.73 -6.39
C LEU A 162 12.02 13.07 -5.66
N GLY A 163 13.09 13.82 -5.47
CA GLY A 163 13.05 15.15 -4.83
C GLY A 163 12.24 16.17 -5.62
N ILE A 164 12.21 16.08 -6.95
CA ILE A 164 11.42 16.99 -7.79
C ILE A 164 9.96 16.60 -7.84
N ILE A 165 9.66 15.32 -7.91
CA ILE A 165 8.27 14.84 -7.92
C ILE A 165 7.58 15.13 -6.59
N MET A 166 8.30 15.03 -5.47
CA MET A 166 7.76 15.21 -4.12
C MET A 166 8.49 16.29 -3.30
N PRO A 167 8.47 17.56 -3.74
CA PRO A 167 9.09 18.63 -2.96
C PRO A 167 8.35 18.88 -1.63
N PRO A 168 9.01 19.43 -0.60
CA PRO A 168 8.41 19.68 0.71
C PRO A 168 7.12 20.49 0.69
N SER A 169 7.01 21.45 -0.25
CA SER A 169 5.81 22.27 -0.44
C SER A 169 4.58 21.47 -0.87
N GLU A 170 4.76 20.43 -1.67
CA GLU A 170 3.69 19.53 -2.09
C GLU A 170 3.34 18.50 -1.01
N ILE A 171 4.35 18.05 -0.28
CA ILE A 171 4.17 17.20 0.89
C ILE A 171 3.27 17.92 1.90
N ARG A 172 3.50 19.21 2.16
CA ARG A 172 2.65 20.03 3.04
C ARG A 172 1.21 20.16 2.53
N LYS A 173 1.00 20.27 1.20
CA LYS A 173 -0.35 20.37 0.61
C LYS A 173 -1.11 19.03 0.66
N VAL A 174 -0.41 17.92 0.46
CA VAL A 174 -0.99 16.58 0.56
C VAL A 174 -1.43 16.30 2.00
N PHE A 175 -0.72 16.85 2.98
CA PHE A 175 -0.99 16.69 4.40
C PHE A 175 -1.80 17.85 5.01
N GLN A 176 -2.75 18.41 4.27
CA GLN A 176 -3.77 19.30 4.88
C GLN A 176 -4.48 18.57 6.04
N PRO A 177 -4.85 19.27 7.13
CA PRO A 177 -5.32 18.63 8.37
C PRO A 177 -6.37 17.53 8.18
N GLU A 178 -7.37 17.78 7.34
CA GLU A 178 -8.43 16.79 7.05
C GLU A 178 -7.94 15.58 6.24
N LYS A 179 -7.12 15.83 5.21
CA LYS A 179 -6.53 14.74 4.40
C LYS A 179 -5.53 13.94 5.20
N ARG A 180 -4.79 14.58 6.12
CA ARG A 180 -3.90 13.90 7.06
C ARG A 180 -4.66 12.93 7.95
N ARG A 181 -5.75 13.40 8.56
CA ARG A 181 -6.59 12.60 9.47
C ARG A 181 -7.12 11.36 8.76
N LYS A 182 -7.73 11.52 7.59
CA LYS A 182 -8.29 10.42 6.79
C LYS A 182 -7.22 9.41 6.35
N MET A 183 -6.12 9.89 5.79
CA MET A 183 -5.05 9.03 5.31
C MET A 183 -4.37 8.29 6.47
N TRP A 184 -4.24 8.93 7.61
CA TRP A 184 -3.71 8.33 8.80
C TRP A 184 -4.65 7.28 9.40
N GLN A 185 -5.95 7.56 9.50
CA GLN A 185 -6.95 6.58 9.91
C GLN A 185 -6.87 5.31 9.05
N MET A 186 -6.80 5.47 7.72
CA MET A 186 -6.65 4.34 6.81
C MET A 186 -5.36 3.55 7.02
N GLN A 187 -4.23 4.22 7.24
CA GLN A 187 -2.95 3.54 7.49
C GLN A 187 -2.97 2.81 8.82
N CYS A 188 -3.54 3.39 9.86
CA CYS A 188 -3.69 2.74 11.15
C CYS A 188 -4.61 1.52 11.07
N LEU A 189 -5.77 1.65 10.44
CA LEU A 189 -6.69 0.52 10.24
C LEU A 189 -6.03 -0.62 9.45
N LEU A 190 -5.28 -0.31 8.39
CA LEU A 190 -4.55 -1.31 7.63
C LEU A 190 -3.45 -1.96 8.48
N ALA A 191 -2.66 -1.17 9.20
CA ALA A 191 -1.58 -1.67 10.03
C ALA A 191 -2.11 -2.55 11.18
N GLU A 192 -3.15 -2.11 11.88
CA GLU A 192 -3.75 -2.85 12.98
C GLU A 192 -4.46 -4.13 12.49
N ASN A 193 -5.15 -4.07 11.35
CA ASN A 193 -5.79 -5.23 10.74
C ASN A 193 -4.78 -6.32 10.33
N LEU A 194 -3.56 -5.92 9.96
CA LEU A 194 -2.48 -6.84 9.63
C LEU A 194 -1.79 -7.44 10.86
N THR A 195 -2.04 -6.90 12.07
CA THR A 195 -1.37 -7.31 13.32
C THR A 195 -2.23 -8.17 14.25
N ASP A 196 -3.29 -8.78 13.74
CA ASP A 196 -4.24 -9.61 14.49
C ASP A 196 -4.99 -8.85 15.62
N HIS A 197 -5.12 -7.52 15.54
CA HIS A 197 -5.98 -6.74 16.40
C HIS A 197 -7.43 -6.80 15.93
N LEU A 198 -8.35 -7.00 16.86
CA LEU A 198 -9.79 -6.89 16.55
C LEU A 198 -10.19 -5.41 16.43
N PHE A 199 -11.10 -5.10 15.55
CA PHE A 199 -11.61 -3.73 15.39
C PHE A 199 -12.22 -3.16 16.68
N THR A 200 -12.71 -4.03 17.56
CA THR A 200 -13.25 -3.64 18.87
C THR A 200 -12.17 -3.24 19.89
N GLU A 201 -10.94 -3.70 19.70
CA GLU A 201 -9.78 -3.34 20.54
C GLU A 201 -9.13 -2.02 20.10
N MET A 202 -9.47 -1.53 18.91
CA MET A 202 -8.89 -0.30 18.36
C MET A 202 -9.61 0.94 18.92
N PRO A 203 -8.90 2.08 19.07
CA PRO A 203 -9.50 3.33 19.48
C PRO A 203 -10.67 3.74 18.57
N GLU A 204 -11.71 4.30 19.17
CA GLU A 204 -12.92 4.72 18.44
C GLU A 204 -12.65 5.79 17.39
N GLU A 205 -11.67 6.63 17.65
CA GLU A 205 -11.25 7.70 16.75
C GLU A 205 -10.84 7.21 15.35
N TYR A 206 -10.38 5.96 15.23
CA TYR A 206 -10.02 5.36 13.93
C TYR A 206 -11.23 5.10 13.04
N PHE A 207 -12.40 5.00 13.64
CA PHE A 207 -13.66 4.70 12.97
C PHE A 207 -14.58 5.93 12.85
N ALA A 208 -14.04 7.13 13.07
CA ALA A 208 -14.80 8.34 12.82
C ALA A 208 -15.16 8.44 11.33
N PRO A 209 -16.47 8.46 10.98
CA PRO A 209 -16.90 8.50 9.59
C PRO A 209 -16.41 9.79 8.92
N PRO A 210 -16.11 9.76 7.63
CA PRO A 210 -15.83 10.96 6.87
C PRO A 210 -17.09 11.79 6.69
N ASP A 211 -16.98 13.12 6.70
CA ASP A 211 -18.13 14.03 6.48
C ASP A 211 -18.78 13.82 5.11
N LYS A 212 -17.98 13.43 4.12
CA LYS A 212 -18.42 13.13 2.74
C LYS A 212 -17.58 12.01 2.17
N ILE A 213 -18.23 11.09 1.45
CA ILE A 213 -17.57 10.01 0.71
C ILE A 213 -17.21 10.52 -0.68
N GLN A 214 -15.96 10.93 -0.88
CA GLN A 214 -15.49 11.51 -2.13
C GLN A 214 -14.68 10.53 -2.99
N ASN A 215 -14.06 9.53 -2.37
CA ASN A 215 -13.15 8.61 -3.05
C ASN A 215 -13.21 7.20 -2.44
N GLN A 216 -12.48 6.27 -3.05
CA GLN A 216 -12.42 4.87 -2.63
C GLN A 216 -11.91 4.69 -1.18
N ASN A 217 -11.01 5.56 -0.70
CA ASN A 217 -10.48 5.46 0.68
C ASN A 217 -11.55 5.82 1.72
N ASP A 218 -12.38 6.83 1.43
CA ASP A 218 -13.50 7.20 2.29
C ASP A 218 -14.52 6.04 2.37
N ALA A 219 -14.82 5.40 1.22
CA ALA A 219 -15.68 4.23 1.18
C ALA A 219 -15.08 3.03 1.94
N ALA A 220 -13.78 2.78 1.81
CA ALA A 220 -13.09 1.72 2.56
C ALA A 220 -13.14 1.97 4.07
N LEU A 221 -12.99 3.22 4.51
CA LEU A 221 -13.14 3.58 5.92
C LEU A 221 -14.54 3.26 6.43
N MET A 222 -15.59 3.61 5.68
CA MET A 222 -16.98 3.30 6.03
C MET A 222 -17.25 1.78 6.09
N ILE A 223 -16.66 1.01 5.18
CA ILE A 223 -16.73 -0.46 5.22
C ILE A 223 -16.05 -1.00 6.51
N ASN A 224 -14.95 -0.40 6.96
CA ASN A 224 -14.32 -0.79 8.21
C ASN A 224 -15.14 -0.35 9.44
N CYS A 225 -15.81 0.80 9.39
CA CYS A 225 -16.77 1.22 10.41
C CYS A 225 -17.91 0.19 10.54
N SER A 226 -18.49 -0.26 9.41
CA SER A 226 -19.51 -1.31 9.43
C SER A 226 -19.01 -2.63 10.02
N ALA A 227 -17.75 -3.02 9.69
CA ALA A 227 -17.15 -4.24 10.25
C ALA A 227 -17.02 -4.16 11.79
N ARG A 228 -16.64 -2.99 12.33
CA ARG A 228 -16.60 -2.77 13.78
C ARG A 228 -18.00 -2.90 14.41
N LEU A 229 -19.02 -2.29 13.81
CA LEU A 229 -20.40 -2.40 14.28
C LEU A 229 -20.89 -3.86 14.27
N MET A 230 -20.55 -4.63 13.24
CA MET A 230 -20.83 -6.07 13.20
C MET A 230 -20.19 -6.81 14.37
N MET A 231 -18.93 -6.53 14.68
CA MET A 231 -18.24 -7.13 15.85
C MET A 231 -18.84 -6.70 17.19
N GLN A 232 -19.56 -5.58 17.24
CA GLN A 232 -20.32 -5.09 18.40
C GLN A 232 -21.77 -5.61 18.42
N ASN A 233 -22.15 -6.55 17.56
CA ASN A 233 -23.50 -7.06 17.37
C ASN A 233 -24.53 -5.99 16.91
N ARG A 234 -24.08 -4.88 16.34
CA ARG A 234 -24.90 -3.79 15.80
C ARG A 234 -25.11 -3.96 14.29
N CYS A 235 -25.59 -5.14 13.89
CA CYS A 235 -25.71 -5.51 12.47
C CYS A 235 -26.71 -4.63 11.71
N GLY A 236 -27.74 -4.07 12.36
CA GLY A 236 -28.68 -3.15 11.73
C GLY A 236 -28.00 -1.88 11.23
N GLU A 237 -27.26 -1.20 12.11
CA GLU A 237 -26.53 0.02 11.77
C GLU A 237 -25.42 -0.24 10.74
N ALA A 238 -24.77 -1.40 10.84
CA ALA A 238 -23.79 -1.82 9.83
C ALA A 238 -24.44 -2.00 8.46
N LEU A 239 -25.64 -2.60 8.41
CA LEU A 239 -26.38 -2.82 7.17
C LEU A 239 -26.81 -1.50 6.53
N ASP A 240 -27.24 -0.51 7.32
CA ASP A 240 -27.60 0.82 6.83
C ASP A 240 -26.41 1.51 6.13
N ILE A 241 -25.23 1.47 6.76
CA ILE A 241 -23.99 2.01 6.17
C ILE A 241 -23.66 1.29 4.86
N LEU A 242 -23.72 -0.04 4.84
CA LEU A 242 -23.38 -0.82 3.66
C LEU A 242 -24.38 -0.59 2.52
N THR A 243 -25.65 -0.43 2.84
CA THR A 243 -26.74 -0.14 1.88
C THR A 243 -26.54 1.24 1.26
N MET A 244 -26.28 2.26 2.06
CA MET A 244 -25.95 3.60 1.59
C MET A 244 -24.72 3.56 0.64
N LEU A 245 -23.67 2.85 1.00
CA LEU A 245 -22.48 2.70 0.16
C LEU A 245 -22.80 2.01 -1.18
N ALA A 246 -23.61 0.98 -1.18
CA ALA A 246 -23.97 0.22 -2.37
C ALA A 246 -24.86 1.02 -3.32
N GLN A 247 -25.77 1.84 -2.80
CA GLN A 247 -26.76 2.59 -3.58
C GLN A 247 -26.26 3.96 -4.02
N GLU A 248 -25.72 4.74 -3.10
CA GLU A 248 -25.36 6.13 -3.34
C GLU A 248 -23.90 6.34 -3.79
N HIS A 249 -23.01 5.40 -3.44
CA HIS A 249 -21.56 5.51 -3.68
C HIS A 249 -20.98 4.37 -4.51
N ARG A 250 -21.73 3.91 -5.50
CA ARG A 250 -21.38 2.74 -6.32
C ARG A 250 -20.02 2.87 -7.02
N GLU A 251 -19.69 4.05 -7.53
CA GLU A 251 -18.41 4.27 -8.22
C GLU A 251 -17.22 4.20 -7.24
N GLN A 252 -17.37 4.76 -6.04
CA GLN A 252 -16.33 4.72 -5.02
C GLN A 252 -16.12 3.32 -4.44
N THR A 253 -17.16 2.48 -4.45
CA THR A 253 -17.13 1.11 -3.92
C THR A 253 -16.81 0.04 -4.95
N LYS A 254 -16.77 0.36 -6.25
CA LYS A 254 -16.60 -0.59 -7.35
C LYS A 254 -15.45 -1.59 -7.19
N ARG A 255 -14.31 -1.16 -6.63
CA ARG A 255 -13.16 -2.03 -6.36
C ARG A 255 -13.22 -2.71 -5.00
N LEU A 256 -14.20 -2.37 -4.16
CA LEU A 256 -14.38 -2.86 -2.80
C LEU A 256 -15.55 -3.85 -2.68
N TRP A 257 -16.16 -4.24 -3.81
CA TRP A 257 -17.32 -5.15 -3.84
C TRP A 257 -17.10 -6.42 -3.06
N TRP A 258 -15.93 -7.02 -3.17
CA TRP A 258 -15.57 -8.23 -2.48
C TRP A 258 -15.49 -8.08 -0.94
N GLN A 259 -15.48 -6.86 -0.44
CA GLN A 259 -15.58 -6.54 0.98
C GLN A 259 -17.00 -6.13 1.36
N LEU A 260 -17.64 -5.34 0.51
CA LEU A 260 -18.97 -4.76 0.75
C LEU A 260 -20.05 -5.84 0.75
N ILE A 261 -20.18 -6.61 -0.33
CA ILE A 261 -21.25 -7.60 -0.49
C ILE A 261 -21.19 -8.70 0.58
N PRO A 262 -20.05 -9.36 0.85
CA PRO A 262 -19.98 -10.36 1.88
C PRO A 262 -20.39 -9.86 3.28
N ARG A 263 -20.00 -8.63 3.64
CA ARG A 263 -20.42 -8.06 4.94
C ARG A 263 -21.92 -7.78 4.99
N GLY A 264 -22.49 -7.23 3.92
CA GLY A 264 -23.93 -7.02 3.82
C GLY A 264 -24.70 -8.32 3.96
N VAL A 265 -24.26 -9.39 3.29
CA VAL A 265 -24.84 -10.73 3.43
C VAL A 265 -24.81 -11.23 4.88
N LEU A 266 -23.65 -11.09 5.54
CA LEU A 266 -23.53 -11.50 6.95
C LEU A 266 -24.48 -10.71 7.86
N CYS A 267 -24.67 -9.41 7.61
CA CYS A 267 -25.65 -8.60 8.36
C CYS A 267 -27.09 -9.04 8.08
N GLU A 268 -27.46 -9.28 6.82
CA GLU A 268 -28.81 -9.75 6.45
C GLU A 268 -29.12 -11.10 7.09
N LEU A 269 -28.15 -12.05 7.07
CA LEU A 269 -28.31 -13.35 7.72
C LEU A 269 -28.40 -13.23 9.25
N ALA A 270 -27.60 -12.36 9.87
CA ALA A 270 -27.64 -12.15 11.32
C ALA A 270 -28.95 -11.51 11.80
N LEU A 271 -29.63 -10.74 10.97
CA LEU A 271 -30.89 -10.09 11.25
C LEU A 271 -32.11 -10.92 10.80
N ASP A 272 -31.87 -12.06 10.16
CA ASP A 272 -32.92 -12.88 9.51
C ASP A 272 -33.80 -12.04 8.54
N LYS A 273 -33.15 -11.14 7.79
CA LYS A 273 -33.82 -10.22 6.85
C LYS A 273 -33.13 -10.31 5.47
N PRO A 274 -33.46 -11.34 4.65
CA PRO A 274 -32.89 -11.44 3.32
C PRO A 274 -33.27 -10.24 2.48
N GLY A 275 -32.25 -9.58 1.86
CA GLY A 275 -32.43 -8.33 1.15
C GLY A 275 -31.59 -8.20 -0.12
N TYR A 276 -31.07 -7.01 -0.32
CA TYR A 276 -30.29 -6.65 -1.50
C TYR A 276 -28.96 -7.43 -1.61
N PHE A 277 -28.24 -7.55 -0.51
CA PHE A 277 -26.89 -8.13 -0.52
C PHE A 277 -26.92 -9.63 -0.79
N LEU A 278 -27.89 -10.34 -0.29
CA LEU A 278 -28.03 -11.77 -0.54
C LEU A 278 -28.34 -12.06 -2.00
N LYS A 279 -29.21 -11.25 -2.63
CA LYS A 279 -29.51 -11.34 -4.08
C LYS A 279 -28.30 -11.02 -4.94
N GLU A 280 -27.57 -9.98 -4.58
CA GLU A 280 -26.35 -9.56 -5.31
C GLU A 280 -25.24 -10.61 -5.14
N TYR A 281 -25.10 -11.18 -3.96
CA TYR A 281 -24.17 -12.28 -3.69
C TYR A 281 -24.44 -13.48 -4.59
N ASP A 282 -25.69 -13.93 -4.70
CA ASP A 282 -26.07 -15.05 -5.57
C ASP A 282 -25.72 -14.75 -7.04
N THR A 283 -25.98 -13.52 -7.50
CA THR A 283 -25.65 -13.08 -8.84
C THR A 283 -24.14 -13.13 -9.10
N LEU A 284 -23.33 -12.56 -8.19
CA LEU A 284 -21.86 -12.55 -8.29
C LEU A 284 -21.25 -13.95 -8.14
N TYR A 285 -21.86 -14.81 -7.32
CA TYR A 285 -21.44 -16.21 -7.16
C TYR A 285 -21.67 -17.00 -8.45
N MET A 286 -22.83 -16.85 -9.07
CA MET A 286 -23.18 -17.47 -10.37
C MET A 286 -22.26 -16.97 -11.49
N GLN A 287 -21.91 -15.70 -11.52
CA GLN A 287 -20.98 -15.10 -12.50
C GLN A 287 -19.50 -15.42 -12.20
N LYS A 288 -19.22 -16.20 -11.17
CA LYS A 288 -17.85 -16.56 -10.73
C LYS A 288 -16.97 -15.35 -10.35
N GLU A 289 -17.53 -14.17 -10.19
CA GLU A 289 -16.78 -12.97 -9.80
C GLU A 289 -16.19 -13.10 -8.39
N LEU A 290 -16.95 -13.64 -7.43
CA LEU A 290 -16.47 -13.90 -6.08
C LEU A 290 -15.33 -14.92 -6.04
N ARG A 291 -15.21 -15.81 -7.03
CA ARG A 291 -14.10 -16.78 -7.11
C ARG A 291 -12.75 -16.11 -7.32
N LYS A 292 -12.69 -14.92 -7.91
CA LYS A 292 -11.46 -14.12 -8.04
C LYS A 292 -10.89 -13.76 -6.67
N HIS A 293 -11.73 -13.72 -5.65
CA HIS A 293 -11.40 -13.38 -4.28
C HIS A 293 -11.50 -14.58 -3.31
N GLU A 294 -11.55 -15.80 -3.80
CA GLU A 294 -11.65 -17.02 -2.98
C GLU A 294 -10.55 -17.15 -1.93
N LYS A 295 -9.41 -16.48 -2.13
CA LYS A 295 -8.31 -16.47 -1.15
C LYS A 295 -8.60 -15.62 0.08
N GLN A 296 -9.64 -14.79 0.05
CA GLN A 296 -9.98 -13.89 1.15
C GLN A 296 -10.85 -14.62 2.20
N PRO A 297 -10.44 -14.62 3.48
CA PRO A 297 -11.20 -15.29 4.55
C PRO A 297 -12.65 -14.84 4.65
N LEU A 298 -12.92 -13.54 4.41
CA LEU A 298 -14.25 -12.98 4.43
C LEU A 298 -15.21 -13.66 3.42
N VAL A 299 -14.74 -13.92 2.20
CA VAL A 299 -15.55 -14.58 1.15
C VAL A 299 -15.91 -16.00 1.56
N TRP A 300 -14.97 -16.74 2.14
CA TRP A 300 -15.23 -18.09 2.65
C TRP A 300 -16.14 -18.11 3.88
N SER A 301 -15.95 -17.17 4.81
CA SER A 301 -16.83 -17.04 5.98
C SER A 301 -18.27 -16.75 5.57
N THR A 302 -18.45 -15.92 4.54
CA THR A 302 -19.78 -15.63 3.99
C THR A 302 -20.37 -16.85 3.30
N ALA A 303 -19.61 -17.58 2.49
CA ALA A 303 -20.08 -18.82 1.86
C ALA A 303 -20.48 -19.87 2.91
N TYR A 304 -19.69 -20.02 3.98
CA TYR A 304 -20.02 -20.86 5.11
C TYR A 304 -21.36 -20.47 5.75
N ALA A 305 -21.53 -19.18 6.07
CA ALA A 305 -22.75 -18.67 6.69
C ALA A 305 -23.99 -18.86 5.79
N VAL A 306 -23.89 -18.60 4.49
CA VAL A 306 -24.96 -18.78 3.52
C VAL A 306 -25.36 -20.27 3.46
N HIS A 307 -24.39 -21.18 3.31
CA HIS A 307 -24.68 -22.61 3.23
C HIS A 307 -25.27 -23.18 4.54
N LEU A 308 -24.83 -22.68 5.69
CA LEU A 308 -25.32 -23.14 6.97
C LEU A 308 -26.69 -22.55 7.33
N LEU A 309 -26.81 -21.23 7.28
CA LEU A 309 -27.98 -20.52 7.82
C LEU A 309 -29.13 -20.41 6.83
N ARG A 310 -28.84 -20.23 5.54
CA ARG A 310 -29.87 -20.13 4.50
C ARG A 310 -30.21 -21.48 3.88
N ASP A 311 -29.19 -22.24 3.47
CA ASP A 311 -29.38 -23.44 2.65
C ASP A 311 -29.53 -24.70 3.52
N GLY A 312 -29.24 -24.67 4.83
CA GLY A 312 -29.21 -25.81 5.72
C GLY A 312 -28.23 -26.92 5.33
N ASN A 313 -27.23 -26.59 4.52
CA ASN A 313 -26.30 -27.57 3.96
C ASN A 313 -24.97 -27.61 4.74
N GLU A 314 -24.97 -28.41 5.81
CA GLU A 314 -23.81 -28.55 6.70
C GLU A 314 -22.55 -29.08 6.00
N GLN A 315 -22.69 -29.96 5.00
CA GLN A 315 -21.54 -30.52 4.29
C GLN A 315 -20.79 -29.45 3.48
N LYS A 316 -21.53 -28.59 2.76
CA LYS A 316 -20.94 -27.48 2.02
C LYS A 316 -20.38 -26.42 2.95
N ALA A 317 -21.07 -26.15 4.05
CA ALA A 317 -20.59 -25.23 5.08
C ALA A 317 -19.24 -25.71 5.67
N GLU A 318 -19.13 -27.00 6.02
CA GLU A 318 -17.90 -27.55 6.57
C GLU A 318 -16.71 -27.52 5.58
N GLN A 319 -16.95 -27.63 4.28
CA GLN A 319 -15.92 -27.40 3.26
C GLN A 319 -15.39 -25.94 3.32
N GLY A 320 -16.28 -24.96 3.43
CA GLY A 320 -15.90 -23.55 3.61
C GLY A 320 -15.06 -23.34 4.87
N ARG A 321 -15.48 -23.92 6.01
CA ARG A 321 -14.75 -23.84 7.29
C ARG A 321 -13.33 -24.38 7.19
N LYS A 322 -13.15 -25.53 6.55
CA LYS A 322 -11.82 -26.12 6.35
C LYS A 322 -10.89 -25.22 5.53
N HIS A 323 -11.43 -24.46 4.58
CA HIS A 323 -10.64 -23.47 3.83
C HIS A 323 -10.20 -22.28 4.68
N VAL A 324 -11.05 -21.80 5.58
CA VAL A 324 -10.70 -20.69 6.50
C VAL A 324 -9.65 -21.14 7.51
N LEU A 325 -9.76 -22.33 8.07
CA LEU A 325 -8.87 -22.82 9.13
C LEU A 325 -7.49 -23.30 8.64
N ARG A 326 -7.33 -23.64 7.37
CA ARG A 326 -6.03 -24.07 6.79
C ARG A 326 -5.06 -22.91 6.50
N ARG A 327 -5.42 -21.69 6.80
CA ARG A 327 -4.65 -20.47 6.58
C ARG A 327 -4.37 -19.72 7.86
#